data_e8120b57cd74047e3131c7e3003828ed
#
_entry.id   e8120b57cd74047e3131c7e3003828ed
#
_cell.length_a   1.000
_cell.length_b   1.000
_cell.length_c   1.000
_cell.angle_alpha   90.00
_cell.angle_beta   90.00
_cell.angle_gamma   90.00
#
_symmetry.space_group_name_H-M   'P 1'
#
loop_
_entity.id
_entity.type
_entity.pdbx_description
1 polymer ?
#
loop_
_entity_poly.entity_id
_entity_poly.type
_entity_poly.pdbx_seq_one_letter_code
_entity_poly.pdbx_strand_id
1 'polypeptide(L)'
;MFQEKRRTPRIPFVAVAELADTESGTQATGQVSELSAYGCYVEILSTLAIDTTVTIKIFAEAECFEAKAKVIYAHPNFGMGLVFQELSLQNGNLLRQWLLKSTQG
;
A
#
# COMPACT_ATOMS: atom_id res chain seq x y z
N MET A 1 -29.32 1.04 4.34
CA MET A 1 -28.48 1.93 3.59
C MET A 1 -27.02 1.62 3.85
N PHE A 2 -26.25 1.63 2.85
CA PHE A 2 -24.85 1.36 3.01
C PHE A 2 -24.15 2.49 3.76
N GLN A 3 -23.36 2.13 4.71
CA GLN A 3 -22.61 3.06 5.50
C GLN A 3 -21.16 2.99 5.12
N GLU A 4 -20.55 4.12 4.89
CA GLU A 4 -19.12 4.11 4.59
C GLU A 4 -18.35 3.65 5.82
N LYS A 5 -17.58 2.60 5.64
CA LYS A 5 -16.84 2.00 6.73
C LYS A 5 -15.46 2.57 6.93
N ARG A 6 -14.97 3.26 5.93
CA ARG A 6 -13.60 3.74 5.97
C ARG A 6 -13.50 4.91 6.92
N ARG A 7 -12.73 4.73 7.98
CA ARG A 7 -12.59 5.78 8.96
C ARG A 7 -11.60 6.82 8.55
N THR A 8 -10.60 6.44 7.76
CA THR A 8 -9.62 7.36 7.24
C THR A 8 -9.76 7.43 5.75
N PRO A 9 -9.66 8.62 5.19
CA PRO A 9 -9.82 8.75 3.74
C PRO A 9 -8.63 8.12 3.02
N ARG A 10 -8.89 7.64 1.84
CA ARG A 10 -7.84 7.32 0.89
C ARG A 10 -7.52 8.58 0.12
N ILE A 11 -6.24 8.83 -0.07
CA ILE A 11 -5.83 10.00 -0.82
C ILE A 11 -5.06 9.56 -2.06
N PRO A 12 -5.12 10.33 -3.13
CA PRO A 12 -4.26 10.08 -4.28
C PRO A 12 -2.82 10.22 -3.85
N PHE A 13 -1.99 9.26 -4.25
CA PHE A 13 -0.59 9.29 -3.85
C PHE A 13 0.19 8.43 -4.84
N VAL A 14 1.04 9.05 -5.63
CA VAL A 14 1.75 8.35 -6.69
C VAL A 14 3.18 8.07 -6.25
N ALA A 15 3.54 6.79 -6.24
CA ALA A 15 4.86 6.37 -5.81
C ALA A 15 5.15 4.97 -6.33
N VAL A 16 6.42 4.68 -6.54
CA VAL A 16 6.84 3.33 -6.93
C VAL A 16 6.74 2.42 -5.72
N ALA A 17 6.26 1.21 -5.94
CA ALA A 17 6.19 0.20 -4.90
C ALA A 17 6.90 -1.07 -5.37
N GLU A 18 7.69 -1.65 -4.47
CA GLU A 18 8.29 -2.96 -4.66
C GLU A 18 7.64 -3.93 -3.69
N LEU A 19 7.23 -5.08 -4.20
CA LEU A 19 6.56 -6.08 -3.39
C LEU A 19 7.31 -7.40 -3.46
N ALA A 20 7.35 -8.10 -2.34
CA ALA A 20 7.95 -9.44 -2.30
C ALA A 20 7.02 -10.35 -1.50
N ASP A 21 6.61 -11.44 -2.16
CA ASP A 21 5.80 -12.46 -1.49
C ASP A 21 6.65 -13.09 -0.40
N THR A 22 6.17 -13.08 0.85
CA THR A 22 6.99 -13.56 1.96
C THR A 22 7.22 -15.06 1.92
N GLU A 23 6.37 -15.81 1.25
CA GLU A 23 6.53 -17.26 1.18
C GLU A 23 7.35 -17.70 -0.03
N SER A 24 7.02 -17.20 -1.20
CA SER A 24 7.69 -17.67 -2.42
C SER A 24 8.91 -16.86 -2.78
N GLY A 25 9.02 -15.65 -2.25
CA GLY A 25 10.09 -14.74 -2.63
C GLY A 25 9.87 -14.06 -3.98
N THR A 26 8.73 -14.31 -4.61
CA THR A 26 8.42 -13.67 -5.88
C THR A 26 8.36 -12.16 -5.69
N GLN A 27 9.01 -11.42 -6.58
CA GLN A 27 9.08 -9.98 -6.51
C GLN A 27 8.30 -9.35 -7.65
N ALA A 28 7.77 -8.17 -7.38
CA ALA A 28 7.00 -7.42 -8.36
C ALA A 28 7.16 -5.94 -8.09
N THR A 29 7.00 -5.14 -9.13
CA THR A 29 7.07 -3.68 -9.02
C THR A 29 5.78 -3.11 -9.58
N GLY A 30 5.22 -2.16 -8.86
CA GLY A 30 4.01 -1.48 -9.29
C GLY A 30 4.04 -0.03 -8.89
N GLN A 31 2.88 0.61 -8.98
CA GLN A 31 2.76 2.02 -8.65
C GLN A 31 1.61 2.20 -7.68
N VAL A 32 1.89 2.79 -6.53
CA VAL A 32 0.83 3.18 -5.61
C VAL A 32 0.05 4.31 -6.25
N SER A 33 -1.26 4.24 -6.18
CA SER A 33 -2.12 5.31 -6.67
C SER A 33 -3.00 5.89 -5.57
N GLU A 34 -3.24 5.13 -4.50
CA GLU A 34 -3.99 5.61 -3.34
C GLU A 34 -3.33 5.12 -2.07
N LEU A 35 -3.38 5.95 -1.04
CA LEU A 35 -2.74 5.66 0.24
C LEU A 35 -3.66 6.07 1.37
N SER A 36 -3.68 5.28 2.44
CA SER A 36 -4.40 5.62 3.66
C SER A 36 -3.56 5.16 4.85
N ALA A 37 -4.06 5.44 6.05
CA ALA A 37 -3.36 5.00 7.26
C ALA A 37 -3.32 3.49 7.39
N TYR A 38 -4.18 2.76 6.69
CA TYR A 38 -4.30 1.32 6.85
C TYR A 38 -3.84 0.52 5.66
N GLY A 39 -3.61 1.15 4.51
CA GLY A 39 -3.25 0.38 3.34
C GLY A 39 -3.08 1.24 2.12
N CYS A 40 -2.99 0.59 0.97
CA CYS A 40 -2.79 1.28 -0.28
C CYS A 40 -3.35 0.47 -1.44
N TYR A 41 -3.51 1.14 -2.56
CA TYR A 41 -3.84 0.46 -3.81
C TYR A 41 -2.62 0.55 -4.72
N VAL A 42 -2.22 -0.60 -5.27
CA VAL A 42 -1.06 -0.68 -6.15
C VAL A 42 -1.53 -1.07 -7.54
N GLU A 43 -1.21 -0.23 -8.51
CA GLU A 43 -1.48 -0.55 -9.91
C GLU A 43 -0.38 -1.46 -10.42
N ILE A 44 -0.79 -2.61 -10.91
CA ILE A 44 0.16 -3.63 -11.34
C ILE A 44 -0.59 -4.60 -12.25
N LEU A 45 0.06 -5.04 -13.31
CA LEU A 45 -0.59 -5.94 -14.25
C LEU A 45 -0.78 -7.34 -13.70
N SER A 46 0.26 -7.87 -13.04
CA SER A 46 0.21 -9.22 -12.49
C SER A 46 -0.08 -9.14 -11.01
N THR A 47 -1.35 -9.32 -10.66
CA THR A 47 -1.75 -9.25 -9.26
C THR A 47 -1.43 -10.56 -8.55
N LEU A 48 -1.30 -10.48 -7.23
CA LEU A 48 -1.10 -11.64 -6.39
C LEU A 48 -2.43 -12.13 -5.85
N ALA A 49 -2.44 -13.35 -5.36
CA ALA A 49 -3.66 -13.93 -4.83
C ALA A 49 -4.11 -13.20 -3.56
N ILE A 50 -5.41 -13.16 -3.36
CA ILE A 50 -5.99 -12.62 -2.13
C ILE A 50 -5.43 -13.42 -0.95
N ASP A 51 -5.15 -12.73 0.14
CA ASP A 51 -4.55 -13.25 1.37
C ASP A 51 -3.05 -13.50 1.28
N THR A 52 -2.42 -13.17 0.16
CA THR A 52 -0.97 -13.24 0.09
C THR A 52 -0.37 -12.18 1.00
N THR A 53 0.60 -12.57 1.81
CA THR A 53 1.36 -11.63 2.63
C THR A 53 2.61 -11.23 1.89
N VAL A 54 2.84 -9.94 1.80
CA VAL A 54 3.99 -9.39 1.11
C VAL A 54 4.73 -8.41 2.00
N THR A 55 6.00 -8.19 1.69
CA THR A 55 6.70 -7.01 2.19
C THR A 55 6.59 -5.97 1.08
N ILE A 56 6.10 -4.80 1.43
CA ILE A 56 5.97 -3.71 0.46
C ILE A 56 6.91 -2.59 0.84
N LYS A 57 7.59 -2.05 -0.16
CA LYS A 57 8.41 -0.86 -0.01
C LYS A 57 7.87 0.20 -0.93
N ILE A 58 7.58 1.38 -0.38
CA ILE A 58 7.05 2.50 -1.16
C ILE A 58 8.09 3.61 -1.13
N PHE A 59 8.47 4.09 -2.30
CA PHE A 59 9.53 5.08 -2.44
C PHE A 59 8.95 6.42 -2.86
N ALA A 60 9.12 7.43 -2.02
CA ALA A 60 8.67 8.78 -2.32
C ALA A 60 9.57 9.77 -1.61
N GLU A 61 9.87 10.89 -2.28
CA GLU A 61 10.59 12.01 -1.69
C GLU A 61 11.91 11.58 -1.04
N ALA A 62 12.63 10.69 -1.71
CA ALA A 62 13.92 10.20 -1.24
C ALA A 62 13.81 9.39 0.06
N GLU A 63 12.62 8.94 0.39
CA GLU A 63 12.37 8.10 1.56
C GLU A 63 11.76 6.79 1.15
N CYS A 64 11.90 5.79 2.02
CA CYS A 64 11.35 4.46 1.77
C CYS A 64 10.51 4.03 2.97
N PHE A 65 9.23 3.79 2.70
CA PHE A 65 8.32 3.21 3.69
C PHE A 65 8.31 1.70 3.48
N GLU A 66 8.41 0.95 4.55
CA GLU A 66 8.42 -0.49 4.46
C GLU A 66 7.45 -1.09 5.47
N ALA A 67 6.69 -2.11 5.04
CA ALA A 67 5.73 -2.76 5.92
C ALA A 67 5.40 -4.14 5.38
N LYS A 68 4.87 -4.98 6.26
CA LYS A 68 4.18 -6.19 5.82
C LYS A 68 2.75 -5.82 5.50
N ALA A 69 2.22 -6.42 4.45
CA ALA A 69 0.87 -6.13 4.01
C ALA A 69 0.24 -7.39 3.48
N LYS A 70 -1.08 -7.39 3.43
CA LYS A 70 -1.84 -8.52 2.92
C LYS A 70 -2.72 -8.04 1.78
N VAL A 71 -2.75 -8.82 0.70
CA VAL A 71 -3.64 -8.55 -0.42
C VAL A 71 -5.07 -8.86 0.00
N ILE A 72 -5.95 -7.86 -0.03
CA ILE A 72 -7.33 -8.05 0.39
C ILE A 72 -8.30 -8.10 -0.78
N TYR A 73 -7.94 -7.54 -1.92
CA TYR A 73 -8.69 -7.74 -3.16
C TYR A 73 -7.76 -7.50 -4.33
N ALA A 74 -8.16 -8.02 -5.48
CA ALA A 74 -7.35 -7.92 -6.68
C ALA A 74 -8.25 -7.69 -7.88
N HIS A 75 -7.79 -6.81 -8.75
CA HIS A 75 -8.43 -6.53 -10.03
C HIS A 75 -7.42 -6.91 -11.11
N PRO A 76 -7.51 -8.14 -11.66
CA PRO A 76 -6.51 -8.62 -12.60
C PRO A 76 -6.28 -7.63 -13.74
N ASN A 77 -5.02 -7.42 -14.07
CA ASN A 77 -4.57 -6.50 -15.11
C ASN A 77 -4.68 -5.02 -14.74
N PHE A 78 -5.12 -4.70 -13.53
CA PHE A 78 -5.24 -3.31 -13.09
C PHE A 78 -4.49 -3.05 -11.81
N GLY A 79 -4.77 -3.81 -10.75
CA GLY A 79 -4.12 -3.56 -9.49
C GLY A 79 -4.71 -4.36 -8.36
N MET A 80 -4.23 -4.08 -7.16
CA MET A 80 -4.68 -4.81 -5.98
C MET A 80 -4.65 -3.88 -4.77
N GLY A 81 -5.55 -4.17 -3.83
CA GLY A 81 -5.62 -3.45 -2.57
C GLY A 81 -4.91 -4.22 -1.49
N LEU A 82 -4.13 -3.49 -0.70
CA LEU A 82 -3.36 -4.10 0.39
C LEU A 82 -3.65 -3.38 1.70
N VAL A 83 -3.64 -4.17 2.77
CA VAL A 83 -3.77 -3.66 4.12
C VAL A 83 -2.44 -3.88 4.82
N PHE A 84 -1.91 -2.82 5.45
CA PHE A 84 -0.69 -2.95 6.24
C PHE A 84 -0.99 -3.75 7.49
N GLN A 85 -0.09 -4.68 7.84
CA GLN A 85 -0.31 -5.52 9.01
C GLN A 85 0.40 -5.00 10.23
N GLU A 86 1.71 -4.82 10.13
CA GLU A 86 2.49 -4.33 11.25
C GLU A 86 3.36 -3.20 10.76
N LEU A 87 3.40 -2.12 11.53
CA LEU A 87 4.24 -0.99 11.23
C LEU A 87 5.19 -0.76 12.39
N SER A 88 6.47 -0.60 12.06
CA SER A 88 7.40 -0.10 13.06
C SER A 88 7.01 1.34 13.38
N LEU A 89 7.48 1.82 14.53
CA LEU A 89 7.22 3.21 14.88
C LEU A 89 7.74 4.15 13.80
N GLN A 90 8.92 3.86 13.29
CA GLN A 90 9.54 4.71 12.27
C GLN A 90 8.71 4.76 11.00
N ASN A 91 8.26 3.63 10.51
CA ASN A 91 7.46 3.59 9.30
C ASN A 91 6.06 4.15 9.52
N GLY A 92 5.49 3.94 10.69
CA GLY A 92 4.22 4.56 11.02
C GLY A 92 4.30 6.07 11.02
N ASN A 93 5.39 6.63 11.54
CA ASN A 93 5.58 8.07 11.52
C ASN A 93 5.77 8.60 10.11
N LEU A 94 6.52 7.87 9.28
CA LEU A 94 6.72 8.28 7.89
C LEU A 94 5.40 8.29 7.13
N LEU A 95 4.60 7.25 7.31
CA LEU A 95 3.28 7.18 6.67
C LEU A 95 2.42 8.37 7.08
N ARG A 96 2.42 8.68 8.37
CA ARG A 96 1.64 9.82 8.85
C ARG A 96 2.11 11.12 8.20
N GLN A 97 3.42 11.31 8.08
CA GLN A 97 3.95 12.51 7.45
C GLN A 97 3.50 12.62 6.00
N TRP A 98 3.58 11.52 5.26
CA TRP A 98 3.15 11.52 3.86
C TRP A 98 1.66 11.89 3.74
N LEU A 99 0.85 11.31 4.61
CA LEU A 99 -0.59 11.57 4.57
C LEU A 99 -0.90 13.03 4.92
N LEU A 100 -0.22 13.59 5.90
CA LEU A 100 -0.43 14.98 6.27
C LEU A 100 -0.04 15.93 5.15
N LYS A 101 1.10 15.68 4.52
CA LYS A 101 1.52 16.52 3.40
C LYS A 101 0.52 16.49 2.26
N SER A 102 0.02 15.30 1.95
CA SER A 102 -0.87 15.16 0.81
C SER A 102 -2.22 15.82 1.05
N THR A 103 -2.68 15.88 2.29
CA THR A 103 -3.97 16.48 2.59
C THR A 103 -3.90 17.98 2.81
N GLN A 104 -2.70 18.52 2.97
CA GLN A 104 -2.54 19.96 3.14
C GLN A 104 -2.53 20.70 1.82
N GLY A 105 -2.34 19.98 0.77
CA GLY A 105 -2.44 20.43 -0.57
C GLY A 105 -1.85 21.63 -1.00
#